data_320f1548348ca73074cefedc9e37c1c3
#
_entry.id   320f1548348ca73074cefedc9e37c1c3
#
_cell.length_a   1.000
_cell.length_b   1.000
_cell.length_c   1.000
_cell.angle_alpha   90.00
_cell.angle_beta   90.00
_cell.angle_gamma   90.00
#
_symmetry.space_group_name_H-M   'P 1'
#
loop_
_entity.id
_entity.type
_entity.pdbx_description
1 polymer ?
#
loop_
_entity_poly.entity_id
_entity_poly.type
_entity_poly.pdbx_seq_one_letter_code
_entity_poly.pdbx_strand_id
1 'polypeptide(L)'
;MFGIGLIDWAVIVVYLVGITFVGLWAMKKVRSAASFFIGDRKFGKVMMAFFMFGSGTHSDQAVSVSAKTYHSGASGIWYQWLWLFPTPFFWLIAPFFRRMRAVTTGDYFEVRYGRSVSGLYAVMGTLQLLVAIGVMLKGSGAVVEAVSGGAVQANLAIVAMTVMFLIYGVAGGLSAAIATNFVQGLLTVLLSFIILPFALAQVGGMSGLRESISDPALLSLVAPGEITWFFVIVIAFNALVGWVTMPETMANCAAGKTEMEGRMGVTVGIFGKRICTVAWMLTGLCAIAMYAGTQLENADLVYGQMARDLLPRITPGLIGLFIASMLASVMSTCDSLMVVASALFTENLYRKFLAPGRPDGHYTLVGRLASVAIVLCGILFAFNLQSVVAGLEIFWQLSAMMGIAFWVGLFWRRATVAGAWAGTLASFAVLIFTGRIVFGGWVPWDFNARFASSLPVFMLWDGELYLPWQMIFYLAAGFVALVLVSLLTPRVEANQLDRLYACLRTPIGPDEPEAEPFTLPPGVEPGPRNALIDHPDFEIPRPSKVAAVGFLAAWAGVALLIGAVYWIIG
;
A
#
# COMPACT_ATOMS: atom_id res chain seq x y z
N MET A 1 0.47 34.91 5.82
CA MET A 1 1.84 34.40 5.72
C MET A 1 1.76 33.14 4.85
N PHE A 2 2.47 33.08 3.74
CA PHE A 2 2.40 31.97 2.76
C PHE A 2 0.97 31.59 2.28
N GLY A 3 0.10 32.56 2.03
CA GLY A 3 -1.28 32.34 1.58
C GLY A 3 -2.23 31.70 2.61
N ILE A 4 -1.79 31.49 3.84
CA ILE A 4 -2.52 30.81 4.93
C ILE A 4 -2.78 31.80 6.07
N GLY A 5 -3.98 31.76 6.66
CA GLY A 5 -4.40 32.65 7.75
C GLY A 5 -3.68 32.37 9.09
N LEU A 6 -3.68 33.34 9.99
CA LEU A 6 -3.04 33.18 11.32
C LEU A 6 -3.68 32.07 12.15
N ILE A 7 -5.01 31.93 12.09
CA ILE A 7 -5.76 30.90 12.81
C ILE A 7 -5.41 29.51 12.25
N ASP A 8 -5.26 29.39 10.92
CA ASP A 8 -4.87 28.14 10.28
C ASP A 8 -3.46 27.71 10.72
N TRP A 9 -2.52 28.64 10.82
CA TRP A 9 -1.20 28.39 11.37
C TRP A 9 -1.24 27.94 12.84
N ALA A 10 -2.11 28.55 13.64
CA ALA A 10 -2.30 28.14 15.03
C ALA A 10 -2.78 26.69 15.13
N VAL A 11 -3.75 26.28 14.29
CA VAL A 11 -4.24 24.89 14.24
C VAL A 11 -3.12 23.92 13.86
N ILE A 12 -2.32 24.24 12.84
CA ILE A 12 -1.19 23.39 12.40
C ILE A 12 -0.17 23.23 13.53
N VAL A 13 0.20 24.34 14.20
CA VAL A 13 1.18 24.32 15.31
C VAL A 13 0.65 23.51 16.50
N VAL A 14 -0.62 23.70 16.88
CA VAL A 14 -1.26 22.93 17.96
C VAL A 14 -1.25 21.43 17.64
N TYR A 15 -1.56 21.06 16.40
CA TYR A 15 -1.45 19.66 15.96
C TYR A 15 -0.01 19.13 16.09
N LEU A 16 0.97 19.84 15.55
CA LEU A 16 2.38 19.39 15.54
C LEU A 16 2.95 19.25 16.96
N VAL A 17 2.65 20.22 17.84
CA VAL A 17 3.05 20.16 19.26
C VAL A 17 2.33 19.01 19.96
N GLY A 18 1.02 18.86 19.75
CA GLY A 18 0.23 17.81 20.38
C GLY A 18 0.69 16.41 19.98
N ILE A 19 0.91 16.15 18.68
CA ILE A 19 1.33 14.83 18.19
C ILE A 19 2.77 14.51 18.65
N THR A 20 3.66 15.51 18.68
CA THR A 20 5.01 15.35 19.21
C THR A 20 4.98 14.98 20.70
N PHE A 21 4.13 15.63 21.48
CA PHE A 21 3.95 15.30 22.91
C PHE A 21 3.43 13.88 23.10
N VAL A 22 2.40 13.45 22.33
CA VAL A 22 1.87 12.08 22.35
C VAL A 22 2.95 11.06 21.99
N GLY A 23 3.75 11.34 20.95
CA GLY A 23 4.88 10.50 20.55
C GLY A 23 5.93 10.34 21.64
N LEU A 24 6.38 11.43 22.24
CA LEU A 24 7.36 11.42 23.34
C LEU A 24 6.81 10.72 24.60
N TRP A 25 5.52 10.86 24.90
CA TRP A 25 4.88 10.16 26.02
C TRP A 25 4.82 8.65 25.77
N ALA A 26 4.47 8.23 24.54
CA ALA A 26 4.38 6.83 24.17
C ALA A 26 5.75 6.12 24.21
N MET A 27 6.84 6.81 23.85
CA MET A 27 8.21 6.29 23.93
C MET A 27 8.58 5.75 25.32
N LYS A 28 8.07 6.37 26.38
CA LYS A 28 8.35 5.96 27.78
C LYS A 28 7.76 4.59 28.13
N LYS A 29 6.82 4.05 27.32
CA LYS A 29 6.13 2.78 27.57
C LYS A 29 6.78 1.59 26.88
N VAL A 30 7.72 1.79 25.95
CA VAL A 30 8.40 0.71 25.22
C VAL A 30 9.41 0.01 26.12
N ARG A 31 9.23 -1.28 26.38
CA ARG A 31 10.10 -2.06 27.27
C ARG A 31 10.80 -3.26 26.61
N SER A 32 10.41 -3.67 25.39
CA SER A 32 11.00 -4.83 24.72
C SER A 32 11.00 -4.69 23.20
N ALA A 33 11.88 -5.44 22.51
CA ALA A 33 11.91 -5.54 21.06
C ALA A 33 10.60 -6.14 20.49
N ALA A 34 9.96 -7.09 21.21
CA ALA A 34 8.68 -7.68 20.81
C ALA A 34 7.54 -6.66 20.87
N SER A 35 7.48 -5.80 21.91
CA SER A 35 6.53 -4.69 21.98
C SER A 35 6.80 -3.64 20.91
N PHE A 36 8.05 -3.54 20.47
CA PHE A 36 8.48 -2.61 19.42
C PHE A 36 8.01 -3.03 18.01
N PHE A 37 8.05 -4.32 17.66
CA PHE A 37 7.78 -4.79 16.28
C PHE A 37 6.38 -5.39 16.06
N ILE A 38 5.76 -6.02 17.07
CA ILE A 38 4.51 -6.78 16.90
C ILE A 38 3.44 -6.48 17.95
N GLY A 39 3.64 -5.50 18.83
CA GLY A 39 2.62 -5.10 19.81
C GLY A 39 2.11 -6.22 20.71
N ASP A 40 2.96 -7.21 21.02
CA ASP A 40 2.68 -8.40 21.87
C ASP A 40 1.48 -9.25 21.41
N ARG A 41 0.98 -9.09 20.15
CA ARG A 41 -0.14 -9.85 19.56
C ARG A 41 -1.43 -9.82 20.42
N LYS A 42 -1.77 -8.65 20.98
CA LYS A 42 -2.89 -8.50 21.94
C LYS A 42 -4.09 -7.73 21.37
N PHE A 43 -4.06 -7.35 20.08
CA PHE A 43 -5.08 -6.49 19.51
C PHE A 43 -6.38 -7.25 19.24
N GLY A 44 -7.51 -6.67 19.70
CA GLY A 44 -8.86 -7.15 19.40
C GLY A 44 -9.36 -6.66 18.04
N LYS A 45 -10.51 -7.17 17.58
CA LYS A 45 -11.09 -6.94 16.23
C LYS A 45 -11.21 -5.48 15.85
N VAL A 46 -11.72 -4.64 16.74
CA VAL A 46 -11.93 -3.20 16.48
C VAL A 46 -10.60 -2.49 16.32
N MET A 47 -9.65 -2.73 17.23
CA MET A 47 -8.32 -2.14 17.15
C MET A 47 -7.61 -2.57 15.87
N MET A 48 -7.72 -3.84 15.47
CA MET A 48 -7.16 -4.35 14.22
C MET A 48 -7.76 -3.65 13.00
N ALA A 49 -9.07 -3.41 12.98
CA ALA A 49 -9.73 -2.70 11.87
C ALA A 49 -9.25 -1.24 11.77
N PHE A 50 -9.15 -0.52 12.89
CA PHE A 50 -8.61 0.84 12.92
C PHE A 50 -7.12 0.89 12.56
N PHE A 51 -6.34 -0.07 13.03
CA PHE A 51 -4.92 -0.18 12.70
C PHE A 51 -4.71 -0.41 11.20
N MET A 52 -5.46 -1.34 10.59
CA MET A 52 -5.40 -1.62 9.16
C MET A 52 -5.92 -0.44 8.30
N PHE A 53 -6.94 0.26 8.79
CA PHE A 53 -7.42 1.48 8.14
C PHE A 53 -6.36 2.58 8.16
N GLY A 54 -5.81 2.88 9.36
CA GLY A 54 -4.85 3.97 9.54
C GLY A 54 -3.51 3.72 8.86
N SER A 55 -2.99 2.47 8.90
CA SER A 55 -1.74 2.12 8.22
C SER A 55 -1.86 2.03 6.70
N GLY A 56 -3.07 1.92 6.16
CA GLY A 56 -3.33 1.75 4.73
C GLY A 56 -3.94 2.97 4.03
N THR A 57 -4.25 4.06 4.74
CA THR A 57 -4.96 5.22 4.16
C THR A 57 -4.09 6.47 4.26
N HIS A 58 -3.70 7.02 3.12
CA HIS A 58 -2.74 8.12 3.03
C HIS A 58 -3.25 9.25 2.13
N SER A 59 -2.69 10.45 2.29
CA SER A 59 -3.10 11.67 1.57
C SER A 59 -2.83 11.61 0.05
N ASP A 60 -1.75 10.93 -0.39
CA ASP A 60 -1.45 10.69 -1.80
C ASP A 60 -2.58 9.97 -2.53
N GLN A 61 -3.35 9.15 -1.81
CA GLN A 61 -4.49 8.43 -2.36
C GLN A 61 -5.67 9.36 -2.65
N ALA A 62 -5.90 10.34 -1.79
CA ALA A 62 -6.89 11.39 -2.04
C ALA A 62 -6.49 12.24 -3.26
N VAL A 63 -5.21 12.60 -3.34
CA VAL A 63 -4.65 13.34 -4.49
C VAL A 63 -4.78 12.54 -5.77
N SER A 64 -4.30 11.30 -5.79
CA SER A 64 -4.29 10.48 -7.00
C SER A 64 -5.68 10.13 -7.52
N VAL A 65 -6.63 9.80 -6.62
CA VAL A 65 -8.02 9.52 -7.03
C VAL A 65 -8.69 10.78 -7.55
N SER A 66 -8.54 11.92 -6.87
CA SER A 66 -9.13 13.18 -7.32
C SER A 66 -8.51 13.66 -8.63
N ALA A 67 -7.18 13.54 -8.79
CA ALA A 67 -6.48 13.86 -10.03
C ALA A 67 -6.93 12.98 -11.19
N LYS A 68 -6.98 11.65 -10.97
CA LYS A 68 -7.41 10.71 -12.01
C LYS A 68 -8.89 10.88 -12.35
N THR A 69 -9.74 11.14 -11.37
CA THR A 69 -11.16 11.44 -11.60
C THR A 69 -11.34 12.74 -12.37
N TYR A 70 -10.53 13.75 -12.11
CA TYR A 70 -10.58 15.02 -12.85
C TYR A 70 -10.32 14.82 -14.35
N HIS A 71 -9.47 13.86 -14.74
CA HIS A 71 -9.19 13.52 -16.13
C HIS A 71 -10.15 12.50 -16.75
N SER A 72 -10.46 11.43 -16.00
CA SER A 72 -11.12 10.23 -16.56
C SER A 72 -12.51 9.98 -15.94
N GLY A 73 -13.07 10.98 -15.25
CA GLY A 73 -14.39 10.86 -14.60
C GLY A 73 -14.38 9.87 -13.44
N ALA A 74 -15.57 9.33 -13.10
CA ALA A 74 -15.78 8.42 -11.99
C ALA A 74 -14.92 7.15 -12.04
N SER A 75 -14.48 6.75 -13.25
CA SER A 75 -13.58 5.60 -13.43
C SER A 75 -12.22 5.76 -12.74
N GLY A 76 -11.78 6.99 -12.42
CA GLY A 76 -10.59 7.26 -11.62
C GLY A 76 -10.59 6.60 -10.23
N ILE A 77 -11.76 6.22 -9.71
CA ILE A 77 -11.91 5.50 -8.44
C ILE A 77 -11.09 4.18 -8.42
N TRP A 78 -10.90 3.53 -9.57
CA TRP A 78 -10.18 2.27 -9.67
C TRP A 78 -8.70 2.38 -9.32
N TYR A 79 -8.12 3.57 -9.30
CA TYR A 79 -6.75 3.78 -8.86
C TYR A 79 -6.54 3.48 -7.36
N GLN A 80 -7.62 3.40 -6.58
CA GLN A 80 -7.59 2.88 -5.22
C GLN A 80 -8.53 1.68 -5.03
N TRP A 81 -9.54 1.49 -5.88
CA TRP A 81 -10.42 0.33 -5.84
C TRP A 81 -9.83 -0.92 -6.51
N LEU A 82 -8.59 -0.85 -7.06
CA LEU A 82 -7.89 -2.05 -7.52
C LEU A 82 -7.81 -3.14 -6.42
N TRP A 83 -7.78 -2.75 -5.15
CA TRP A 83 -7.76 -3.65 -4.00
C TRP A 83 -9.15 -4.17 -3.60
N LEU A 84 -10.23 -3.68 -4.19
CA LEU A 84 -11.60 -4.05 -3.82
C LEU A 84 -11.88 -5.52 -4.14
N PHE A 85 -11.57 -5.97 -5.35
CA PHE A 85 -11.72 -7.36 -5.76
C PHE A 85 -10.77 -8.34 -5.06
N PRO A 86 -9.51 -7.98 -4.74
CA PRO A 86 -8.64 -8.77 -3.86
C PRO A 86 -9.14 -8.93 -2.42
N THR A 87 -9.94 -8.00 -1.90
CA THR A 87 -10.36 -7.99 -0.48
C THR A 87 -11.00 -9.31 0.00
N PRO A 88 -11.90 -9.98 -0.74
CA PRO A 88 -12.40 -11.30 -0.35
C PRO A 88 -11.30 -12.35 -0.18
N PHE A 89 -10.24 -12.30 -0.99
CA PHE A 89 -9.10 -13.20 -0.89
C PHE A 89 -8.26 -12.93 0.36
N PHE A 90 -8.21 -11.67 0.82
CA PHE A 90 -7.53 -11.34 2.08
C PHE A 90 -8.16 -12.05 3.28
N TRP A 91 -9.48 -12.23 3.27
CA TRP A 91 -10.17 -13.04 4.27
C TRP A 91 -9.68 -14.49 4.33
N LEU A 92 -9.33 -15.06 3.18
CA LEU A 92 -8.81 -16.43 3.09
C LEU A 92 -7.34 -16.53 3.52
N ILE A 93 -6.53 -15.52 3.19
CA ILE A 93 -5.07 -15.55 3.37
C ILE A 93 -4.61 -15.04 4.73
N ALA A 94 -5.31 -14.10 5.36
CA ALA A 94 -4.90 -13.52 6.64
C ALA A 94 -4.56 -14.56 7.74
N PRO A 95 -5.29 -15.68 7.89
CA PRO A 95 -4.92 -16.72 8.86
C PRO A 95 -3.53 -17.31 8.66
N PHE A 96 -3.07 -17.45 7.40
CA PHE A 96 -1.75 -18.03 7.14
C PHE A 96 -0.65 -17.17 7.74
N PHE A 97 -0.74 -15.84 7.61
CA PHE A 97 0.21 -14.92 8.23
C PHE A 97 0.27 -15.08 9.74
N ARG A 98 -0.88 -15.27 10.41
CA ARG A 98 -0.91 -15.47 11.86
C ARG A 98 -0.34 -16.85 12.24
N ARG A 99 -0.63 -17.90 11.47
CA ARG A 99 -0.13 -19.28 11.68
C ARG A 99 1.38 -19.40 11.49
N MET A 100 1.98 -18.58 10.64
CA MET A 100 3.43 -18.55 10.46
C MET A 100 4.17 -18.13 11.74
N ARG A 101 3.52 -17.43 12.66
CA ARG A 101 4.12 -16.85 13.88
C ARG A 101 5.33 -15.96 13.59
N ALA A 102 5.54 -15.62 12.32
CA ALA A 102 6.63 -14.80 11.83
C ALA A 102 6.43 -13.32 12.16
N VAL A 103 7.49 -12.56 12.08
CA VAL A 103 7.50 -11.10 12.27
C VAL A 103 7.46 -10.39 10.94
N THR A 104 8.21 -10.90 9.96
CA THR A 104 8.35 -10.29 8.64
C THR A 104 8.04 -11.28 7.52
N THR A 105 7.64 -10.75 6.36
CA THR A 105 7.49 -11.57 5.14
C THR A 105 8.85 -12.13 4.68
N GLY A 106 9.96 -11.48 5.03
CA GLY A 106 11.31 -11.99 4.79
C GLY A 106 11.58 -13.33 5.47
N ASP A 107 10.99 -13.55 6.66
CA ASP A 107 11.13 -14.81 7.40
C ASP A 107 10.42 -15.97 6.67
N TYR A 108 9.26 -15.68 6.02
CA TYR A 108 8.61 -16.66 5.16
C TYR A 108 9.51 -17.09 4.00
N PHE A 109 10.11 -16.14 3.31
CA PHE A 109 11.02 -16.45 2.20
C PHE A 109 12.25 -17.23 2.64
N GLU A 110 12.78 -16.93 3.85
CA GLU A 110 13.91 -17.68 4.41
C GLU A 110 13.57 -19.13 4.70
N VAL A 111 12.44 -19.35 5.38
CA VAL A 111 12.00 -20.71 5.74
C VAL A 111 11.54 -21.48 4.51
N ARG A 112 10.90 -20.80 3.54
CA ARG A 112 10.38 -21.48 2.35
C ARG A 112 11.47 -21.79 1.31
N TYR A 113 12.40 -20.86 1.10
CA TYR A 113 13.38 -20.92 0.00
C TYR A 113 14.84 -20.78 0.45
N GLY A 114 15.09 -20.33 1.67
CA GLY A 114 16.42 -20.09 2.20
C GLY A 114 16.85 -18.63 2.17
N ARG A 115 18.04 -18.38 2.77
CA ARG A 115 18.57 -17.03 3.02
C ARG A 115 18.71 -16.17 1.77
N SER A 116 19.08 -16.76 0.62
CA SER A 116 19.33 -16.00 -0.61
C SER A 116 18.04 -15.33 -1.13
N VAL A 117 16.90 -16.03 -1.09
CA VAL A 117 15.61 -15.47 -1.52
C VAL A 117 15.07 -14.48 -0.49
N SER A 118 15.33 -14.70 0.81
CA SER A 118 15.06 -13.69 1.85
C SER A 118 15.83 -12.40 1.63
N GLY A 119 17.10 -12.49 1.23
CA GLY A 119 17.91 -11.33 0.84
C GLY A 119 17.37 -10.61 -0.40
N LEU A 120 16.97 -11.36 -1.43
CA LEU A 120 16.30 -10.79 -2.61
C LEU A 120 15.02 -10.05 -2.21
N TYR A 121 14.19 -10.65 -1.34
CA TYR A 121 13.00 -10.00 -0.81
C TYR A 121 13.32 -8.72 -0.02
N ALA A 122 14.39 -8.73 0.79
CA ALA A 122 14.79 -7.53 1.54
C ALA A 122 15.16 -6.37 0.60
N VAL A 123 15.85 -6.65 -0.51
CA VAL A 123 16.18 -5.63 -1.53
C VAL A 123 14.89 -5.12 -2.21
N MET A 124 14.04 -6.02 -2.70
CA MET A 124 12.81 -5.66 -3.41
C MET A 124 11.81 -4.93 -2.50
N GLY A 125 11.64 -5.41 -1.26
CA GLY A 125 10.77 -4.78 -0.27
C GLY A 125 11.27 -3.39 0.15
N THR A 126 12.58 -3.21 0.33
CA THR A 126 13.16 -1.89 0.63
C THR A 126 12.94 -0.93 -0.53
N LEU A 127 13.14 -1.36 -1.78
CA LEU A 127 12.87 -0.56 -2.97
C LEU A 127 11.39 -0.16 -3.07
N GLN A 128 10.48 -1.09 -2.83
CA GLN A 128 9.04 -0.83 -2.82
C GLN A 128 8.65 0.20 -1.77
N LEU A 129 9.18 0.08 -0.54
CA LEU A 129 8.89 1.02 0.54
C LEU A 129 9.48 2.42 0.27
N LEU A 130 10.64 2.49 -0.35
CA LEU A 130 11.25 3.74 -0.81
C LEU A 130 10.35 4.46 -1.82
N VAL A 131 9.85 3.72 -2.82
CA VAL A 131 8.90 4.25 -3.82
C VAL A 131 7.62 4.73 -3.13
N ALA A 132 7.06 3.95 -2.19
CA ALA A 132 5.87 4.33 -1.44
C ALA A 132 6.06 5.66 -0.68
N ILE A 133 7.18 5.82 0.04
CA ILE A 133 7.53 7.06 0.75
C ILE A 133 7.59 8.22 -0.25
N GLY A 134 8.26 8.04 -1.39
CA GLY A 134 8.39 9.08 -2.41
C GLY A 134 7.04 9.52 -3.01
N VAL A 135 6.14 8.57 -3.29
CA VAL A 135 4.77 8.87 -3.79
C VAL A 135 3.97 9.67 -2.76
N MET A 136 4.03 9.27 -1.49
CA MET A 136 3.34 9.98 -0.40
C MET A 136 3.86 11.41 -0.24
N LEU A 137 5.16 11.60 -0.27
CA LEU A 137 5.78 12.92 -0.19
C LEU A 137 5.40 13.79 -1.39
N LYS A 138 5.38 13.23 -2.61
CA LYS A 138 4.96 13.93 -3.82
C LYS A 138 3.52 14.43 -3.71
N GLY A 139 2.58 13.55 -3.33
CA GLY A 139 1.17 13.91 -3.17
C GLY A 139 0.96 14.99 -2.11
N SER A 140 1.66 14.88 -1.00
CA SER A 140 1.54 15.85 0.09
C SER A 140 2.17 17.20 -0.27
N GLY A 141 3.29 17.19 -0.99
CA GLY A 141 3.90 18.40 -1.52
C GLY A 141 2.95 19.15 -2.46
N ALA A 142 2.28 18.44 -3.35
CA ALA A 142 1.29 18.99 -4.27
C ALA A 142 0.11 19.65 -3.52
N VAL A 143 -0.38 19.02 -2.45
CA VAL A 143 -1.46 19.61 -1.63
C VAL A 143 -1.01 20.91 -0.96
N VAL A 144 0.20 20.94 -0.37
CA VAL A 144 0.73 22.16 0.27
C VAL A 144 0.92 23.28 -0.75
N GLU A 145 1.45 22.97 -1.92
CA GLU A 145 1.61 23.95 -3.01
C GLU A 145 0.26 24.53 -3.44
N ALA A 146 -0.73 23.68 -3.68
CA ALA A 146 -2.07 24.11 -4.09
C ALA A 146 -2.74 24.97 -3.02
N VAL A 147 -2.75 24.52 -1.75
CA VAL A 147 -3.39 25.25 -0.64
C VAL A 147 -2.72 26.59 -0.36
N SER A 148 -1.39 26.66 -0.49
CA SER A 148 -0.65 27.92 -0.34
C SER A 148 -0.75 28.85 -1.56
N GLY A 149 -1.36 28.40 -2.67
CA GLY A 149 -1.44 29.13 -3.94
C GLY A 149 -0.09 29.33 -4.60
N GLY A 150 0.79 28.35 -4.49
CA GLY A 150 2.14 28.40 -5.03
C GLY A 150 3.15 29.17 -4.15
N ALA A 151 2.71 29.74 -3.02
CA ALA A 151 3.61 30.45 -2.09
C ALA A 151 4.66 29.50 -1.44
N VAL A 152 4.31 28.22 -1.30
CA VAL A 152 5.22 27.14 -0.88
C VAL A 152 5.28 26.13 -2.02
N GLN A 153 6.43 26.04 -2.68
CA GLN A 153 6.64 25.04 -3.74
C GLN A 153 6.60 23.62 -3.19
N ALA A 154 6.09 22.66 -3.97
CA ALA A 154 5.96 21.24 -3.56
C ALA A 154 7.27 20.66 -3.04
N ASN A 155 8.39 20.90 -3.71
CA ASN A 155 9.69 20.37 -3.29
C ASN A 155 10.15 20.92 -1.93
N LEU A 156 9.90 22.21 -1.64
CA LEU A 156 10.19 22.78 -0.34
C LEU A 156 9.31 22.18 0.75
N ALA A 157 8.01 21.98 0.47
CA ALA A 157 7.09 21.32 1.38
C ALA A 157 7.52 19.88 1.68
N ILE A 158 7.95 19.11 0.68
CA ILE A 158 8.47 17.74 0.84
C ILE A 158 9.66 17.74 1.81
N VAL A 159 10.64 18.63 1.62
CA VAL A 159 11.82 18.71 2.50
C VAL A 159 11.41 19.09 3.93
N ALA A 160 10.56 20.11 4.10
CA ALA A 160 10.12 20.55 5.43
C ALA A 160 9.35 19.45 6.18
N MET A 161 8.41 18.78 5.52
CA MET A 161 7.68 17.65 6.11
C MET A 161 8.61 16.50 6.48
N THR A 162 9.58 16.19 5.61
CA THR A 162 10.55 15.13 5.87
C THR A 162 11.40 15.42 7.10
N VAL A 163 11.93 16.62 7.23
CA VAL A 163 12.69 17.02 8.43
C VAL A 163 11.85 16.85 9.68
N MET A 164 10.58 17.27 9.64
CA MET A 164 9.67 17.14 10.78
C MET A 164 9.46 15.69 11.20
N PHE A 165 9.13 14.78 10.28
CA PHE A 165 8.89 13.40 10.68
C PHE A 165 10.18 12.64 11.02
N LEU A 166 11.31 12.95 10.41
CA LEU A 166 12.59 12.35 10.78
C LEU A 166 13.00 12.66 12.23
N ILE A 167 12.74 13.88 12.70
CA ILE A 167 13.10 14.30 14.06
C ILE A 167 12.44 13.40 15.11
N TYR A 168 11.16 13.09 14.97
CA TYR A 168 10.48 12.25 15.96
C TYR A 168 10.47 10.76 15.60
N GLY A 169 10.45 10.40 14.33
CA GLY A 169 10.37 9.00 13.86
C GLY A 169 11.65 8.22 14.19
N VAL A 170 12.83 8.83 13.98
CA VAL A 170 14.12 8.22 14.38
C VAL A 170 14.23 8.06 15.90
N ALA A 171 13.54 8.91 16.67
CA ALA A 171 13.56 8.87 18.14
C ALA A 171 12.52 7.92 18.74
N GLY A 172 11.33 7.78 18.13
CA GLY A 172 10.14 7.20 18.76
C GLY A 172 9.86 5.71 18.50
N GLY A 173 10.32 5.16 17.40
CA GLY A 173 10.07 3.77 17.01
C GLY A 173 8.57 3.42 16.84
N LEU A 174 8.25 2.13 16.64
CA LEU A 174 6.90 1.67 16.30
C LEU A 174 5.85 1.88 17.42
N SER A 175 6.23 1.84 18.68
CA SER A 175 5.26 2.02 19.77
C SER A 175 4.74 3.46 19.88
N ALA A 176 5.57 4.45 19.55
CA ALA A 176 5.11 5.82 19.42
C ALA A 176 4.16 5.95 18.22
N ALA A 177 4.49 5.30 17.11
CA ALA A 177 3.65 5.26 15.91
C ALA A 177 2.26 4.66 16.19
N ILE A 178 2.14 3.57 16.96
CA ILE A 178 0.84 2.96 17.28
C ILE A 178 -0.06 3.92 18.08
N ALA A 179 0.51 4.64 19.06
CA ALA A 179 -0.26 5.58 19.87
C ALA A 179 -0.72 6.81 19.08
N THR A 180 0.12 7.29 18.16
CA THR A 180 -0.19 8.42 17.29
C THR A 180 -1.14 8.02 16.15
N ASN A 181 -1.01 6.80 15.62
CA ASN A 181 -1.79 6.30 14.47
C ASN A 181 -3.30 6.32 14.70
N PHE A 182 -3.77 6.15 15.94
CA PHE A 182 -5.21 6.24 16.21
C PHE A 182 -5.76 7.66 15.97
N VAL A 183 -5.10 8.67 16.52
CA VAL A 183 -5.47 10.09 16.32
C VAL A 183 -5.30 10.49 14.86
N GLN A 184 -4.20 10.08 14.25
CA GLN A 184 -3.88 10.36 12.86
C GLN A 184 -4.85 9.67 11.90
N GLY A 185 -5.31 8.45 12.22
CA GLY A 185 -6.35 7.75 11.46
C GLY A 185 -7.68 8.50 11.46
N LEU A 186 -8.11 9.06 12.61
CA LEU A 186 -9.31 9.90 12.67
C LEU A 186 -9.16 11.18 11.83
N LEU A 187 -7.99 11.81 11.89
CA LEU A 187 -7.70 12.98 11.05
C LEU A 187 -7.66 12.62 9.55
N THR A 188 -7.24 11.41 9.19
CA THR A 188 -7.28 10.94 7.80
C THR A 188 -8.72 10.72 7.31
N VAL A 189 -9.63 10.24 8.17
CA VAL A 189 -11.07 10.22 7.84
C VAL A 189 -11.57 11.64 7.61
N LEU A 190 -11.24 12.57 8.52
CA LEU A 190 -11.60 13.98 8.36
C LEU A 190 -11.06 14.56 7.05
N LEU A 191 -9.78 14.33 6.73
CA LEU A 191 -9.18 14.72 5.46
C LEU A 191 -10.00 14.24 4.27
N SER A 192 -10.48 13.00 4.32
CA SER A 192 -11.20 12.38 3.21
C SER A 192 -12.57 13.00 2.94
N PHE A 193 -13.23 13.52 3.97
CA PHE A 193 -14.62 14.01 3.85
C PHE A 193 -14.77 15.53 4.00
N ILE A 194 -13.76 16.25 4.49
CA ILE A 194 -13.88 17.68 4.85
C ILE A 194 -14.25 18.58 3.68
N ILE A 195 -13.80 18.27 2.47
CA ILE A 195 -14.07 19.07 1.26
C ILE A 195 -15.43 18.73 0.66
N LEU A 196 -15.82 17.47 0.67
CA LEU A 196 -16.95 16.95 -0.11
C LEU A 196 -18.29 17.64 0.15
N PRO A 197 -18.75 17.90 1.39
CA PRO A 197 -20.04 18.57 1.63
C PRO A 197 -20.09 19.96 1.00
N PHE A 198 -19.00 20.70 1.06
CA PHE A 198 -18.91 22.06 0.52
C PHE A 198 -18.78 22.05 -1.00
N ALA A 199 -18.03 21.09 -1.55
CA ALA A 199 -17.93 20.89 -2.99
C ALA A 199 -19.30 20.54 -3.60
N LEU A 200 -20.05 19.62 -2.99
CA LEU A 200 -21.40 19.27 -3.42
C LEU A 200 -22.35 20.47 -3.30
N ALA A 201 -22.30 21.21 -2.19
CA ALA A 201 -23.13 22.40 -2.03
C ALA A 201 -22.86 23.46 -3.12
N GLN A 202 -21.59 23.63 -3.52
CA GLN A 202 -21.18 24.60 -4.54
C GLN A 202 -21.70 24.24 -5.93
N VAL A 203 -21.82 22.95 -6.26
CA VAL A 203 -22.30 22.48 -7.57
C VAL A 203 -23.81 22.20 -7.59
N GLY A 204 -24.56 22.50 -6.51
CA GLY A 204 -26.02 22.26 -6.43
C GLY A 204 -26.41 20.84 -6.05
N GLY A 205 -25.57 20.14 -5.24
CA GLY A 205 -25.79 18.77 -4.80
C GLY A 205 -25.52 17.75 -5.91
N MET A 206 -26.01 16.52 -5.73
CA MET A 206 -25.82 15.45 -6.72
C MET A 206 -26.57 15.72 -8.03
N SER A 207 -27.73 16.35 -7.99
CA SER A 207 -28.46 16.76 -9.19
C SER A 207 -27.70 17.80 -9.99
N GLY A 208 -27.25 18.89 -9.34
CA GLY A 208 -26.47 19.91 -10.02
C GLY A 208 -25.11 19.39 -10.54
N LEU A 209 -24.48 18.46 -9.83
CA LEU A 209 -23.27 17.80 -10.32
C LEU A 209 -23.51 17.05 -11.64
N ARG A 210 -24.60 16.27 -11.72
CA ARG A 210 -24.95 15.53 -12.94
C ARG A 210 -25.31 16.46 -14.11
N GLU A 211 -26.01 17.57 -13.84
CA GLU A 211 -26.35 18.57 -14.85
C GLU A 211 -25.13 19.35 -15.36
N SER A 212 -24.12 19.56 -14.47
CA SER A 212 -22.90 20.30 -14.81
C SER A 212 -21.92 19.49 -15.64
N ILE A 213 -21.98 18.14 -15.58
CA ILE A 213 -21.10 17.25 -16.35
C ILE A 213 -21.78 16.91 -17.68
N SER A 214 -21.37 17.60 -18.75
CA SER A 214 -21.98 17.48 -20.09
C SER A 214 -21.74 16.12 -20.76
N ASP A 215 -20.64 15.44 -20.41
CA ASP A 215 -20.30 14.12 -20.95
C ASP A 215 -20.69 13.01 -19.98
N PRO A 216 -21.76 12.23 -20.28
CA PRO A 216 -22.19 11.12 -19.42
C PRO A 216 -21.11 10.03 -19.20
N ALA A 217 -20.11 9.93 -20.09
CA ALA A 217 -19.02 8.99 -19.95
C ALA A 217 -18.17 9.29 -18.69
N LEU A 218 -18.07 10.55 -18.27
CA LEU A 218 -17.37 10.95 -17.04
C LEU A 218 -18.08 10.51 -15.76
N LEU A 219 -19.38 10.19 -15.83
CA LEU A 219 -20.15 9.60 -14.71
C LEU A 219 -20.12 8.06 -14.71
N SER A 220 -19.44 7.45 -15.68
CA SER A 220 -19.29 6.00 -15.75
C SER A 220 -18.14 5.50 -14.89
N LEU A 221 -18.31 4.32 -14.26
CA LEU A 221 -17.23 3.62 -13.57
C LEU A 221 -16.18 3.02 -14.50
N VAL A 222 -16.41 3.07 -15.80
CA VAL A 222 -15.44 2.68 -16.83
C VAL A 222 -15.33 3.78 -17.87
N ALA A 223 -14.10 4.13 -18.26
CA ALA A 223 -13.82 5.07 -19.34
C ALA A 223 -13.43 4.28 -20.60
N PRO A 224 -14.11 4.50 -21.73
CA PRO A 224 -13.76 3.84 -22.97
C PRO A 224 -12.30 4.08 -23.36
N GLY A 225 -11.58 3.00 -23.62
CA GLY A 225 -10.18 3.04 -24.03
C GLY A 225 -9.17 3.03 -22.89
N GLU A 226 -9.30 3.87 -21.88
CA GLU A 226 -8.29 4.01 -20.82
C GLU A 226 -8.56 3.10 -19.61
N ILE A 227 -9.75 3.18 -19.00
CA ILE A 227 -10.12 2.41 -17.79
C ILE A 227 -11.28 1.47 -18.13
N THR A 228 -10.98 0.42 -18.88
CA THR A 228 -11.93 -0.61 -19.27
C THR A 228 -12.07 -1.69 -18.19
N TRP A 229 -13.05 -2.58 -18.29
CA TRP A 229 -13.12 -3.78 -17.43
C TRP A 229 -11.87 -4.65 -17.53
N PHE A 230 -11.23 -4.71 -18.70
CA PHE A 230 -9.94 -5.39 -18.85
C PHE A 230 -8.86 -4.76 -17.97
N PHE A 231 -8.75 -3.42 -17.98
CA PHE A 231 -7.86 -2.70 -17.08
C PHE A 231 -8.15 -3.05 -15.62
N VAL A 232 -9.41 -2.92 -15.20
CA VAL A 232 -9.82 -3.17 -13.80
C VAL A 232 -9.48 -4.59 -13.35
N ILE A 233 -9.75 -5.61 -14.18
CA ILE A 233 -9.46 -7.02 -13.85
C ILE A 233 -7.96 -7.23 -13.72
N VAL A 234 -7.16 -6.71 -14.64
CA VAL A 234 -5.70 -6.92 -14.64
C VAL A 234 -5.04 -6.22 -13.46
N ILE A 235 -5.39 -4.96 -13.17
CA ILE A 235 -4.83 -4.26 -12.00
C ILE A 235 -5.26 -4.91 -10.68
N ALA A 236 -6.49 -5.42 -10.58
CA ALA A 236 -6.96 -6.15 -9.40
C ALA A 236 -6.22 -7.47 -9.22
N PHE A 237 -5.94 -8.20 -10.31
CA PHE A 237 -5.12 -9.41 -10.24
C PHE A 237 -3.68 -9.09 -9.84
N ASN A 238 -3.07 -8.07 -10.43
CA ASN A 238 -1.75 -7.59 -10.03
C ASN A 238 -1.71 -7.19 -8.54
N ALA A 239 -2.73 -6.49 -8.06
CA ALA A 239 -2.87 -6.13 -6.65
C ALA A 239 -2.99 -7.36 -5.74
N LEU A 240 -3.74 -8.39 -6.14
CA LEU A 240 -3.84 -9.65 -5.40
C LEU A 240 -2.48 -10.35 -5.32
N VAL A 241 -1.75 -10.39 -6.42
CA VAL A 241 -0.39 -10.97 -6.46
C VAL A 241 0.56 -10.20 -5.56
N GLY A 242 0.54 -8.87 -5.59
CA GLY A 242 1.47 -8.02 -4.87
C GLY A 242 1.20 -7.88 -3.37
N TRP A 243 -0.07 -7.93 -2.94
CA TRP A 243 -0.44 -7.64 -1.56
C TRP A 243 0.26 -8.51 -0.52
N VAL A 244 0.41 -9.79 -0.80
CA VAL A 244 1.00 -10.77 0.13
C VAL A 244 2.48 -10.53 0.42
N THR A 245 3.15 -9.77 -0.45
CA THR A 245 4.57 -9.44 -0.32
C THR A 245 4.83 -8.01 0.15
N MET A 246 3.78 -7.23 0.38
CA MET A 246 3.95 -5.94 1.05
C MET A 246 4.54 -6.15 2.44
N PRO A 247 5.66 -5.49 2.79
CA PRO A 247 6.38 -5.79 4.03
C PRO A 247 5.54 -5.63 5.30
N GLU A 248 4.59 -4.71 5.31
CA GLU A 248 3.69 -4.47 6.43
C GLU A 248 2.57 -5.51 6.57
N THR A 249 2.25 -6.27 5.52
CA THR A 249 1.11 -7.20 5.52
C THR A 249 1.25 -8.31 6.56
N MET A 250 2.44 -8.91 6.67
CA MET A 250 2.72 -9.95 7.67
C MET A 250 2.51 -9.39 9.08
N ALA A 251 3.16 -8.27 9.41
CA ALA A 251 3.08 -7.65 10.73
C ALA A 251 1.62 -7.28 11.07
N ASN A 252 0.92 -6.67 10.14
CA ASN A 252 -0.46 -6.24 10.32
C ASN A 252 -1.41 -7.41 10.56
N CYS A 253 -1.34 -8.48 9.76
CA CYS A 253 -2.19 -9.66 9.94
C CYS A 253 -1.81 -10.47 11.20
N ALA A 254 -0.53 -10.52 11.55
CA ALA A 254 -0.01 -11.29 12.68
C ALA A 254 -0.17 -10.60 14.05
N ALA A 255 -0.47 -9.30 14.10
CA ALA A 255 -0.66 -8.54 15.34
C ALA A 255 -1.97 -8.88 16.09
N GLY A 256 -2.94 -9.51 15.43
CA GLY A 256 -4.19 -9.93 16.04
C GLY A 256 -4.03 -11.03 17.08
N LYS A 257 -4.88 -11.04 18.12
CA LYS A 257 -4.89 -12.05 19.18
C LYS A 257 -5.13 -13.45 18.58
N THR A 258 -6.07 -13.58 17.65
CA THR A 258 -6.37 -14.83 16.94
C THR A 258 -6.42 -14.58 15.42
N GLU A 259 -6.65 -15.66 14.65
CA GLU A 259 -6.84 -15.57 13.19
C GLU A 259 -8.04 -14.68 12.79
N MET A 260 -9.07 -14.65 13.65
CA MET A 260 -10.29 -13.89 13.38
C MET A 260 -10.03 -12.37 13.44
N GLU A 261 -9.22 -11.91 14.38
CA GLU A 261 -8.81 -10.50 14.46
C GLU A 261 -8.02 -10.07 13.22
N GLY A 262 -7.15 -10.92 12.72
CA GLY A 262 -6.44 -10.67 11.45
C GLY A 262 -7.38 -10.57 10.26
N ARG A 263 -8.33 -11.53 10.13
CA ARG A 263 -9.37 -11.49 9.07
C ARG A 263 -10.23 -10.24 9.14
N MET A 264 -10.79 -9.98 10.32
CA MET A 264 -11.67 -8.80 10.54
C MET A 264 -10.91 -7.50 10.31
N GLY A 265 -9.69 -7.41 10.85
CA GLY A 265 -8.85 -6.23 10.70
C GLY A 265 -8.64 -5.88 9.24
N VAL A 266 -8.07 -6.81 8.46
CA VAL A 266 -7.75 -6.55 7.06
C VAL A 266 -9.01 -6.31 6.22
N THR A 267 -10.07 -7.10 6.40
CA THR A 267 -11.28 -6.97 5.57
C THR A 267 -12.05 -5.70 5.90
N VAL A 268 -12.36 -5.44 7.17
CA VAL A 268 -13.13 -4.25 7.58
C VAL A 268 -12.33 -2.97 7.39
N GLY A 269 -11.02 -2.98 7.73
CA GLY A 269 -10.16 -1.81 7.53
C GLY A 269 -10.06 -1.41 6.06
N ILE A 270 -9.94 -2.39 5.14
CA ILE A 270 -9.90 -2.10 3.70
C ILE A 270 -11.26 -1.62 3.20
N PHE A 271 -12.39 -2.20 3.62
CA PHE A 271 -13.70 -1.65 3.24
C PHE A 271 -13.91 -0.21 3.73
N GLY A 272 -13.52 0.11 4.97
CA GLY A 272 -13.54 1.48 5.48
C GLY A 272 -12.78 2.46 4.58
N LYS A 273 -11.58 2.07 4.15
CA LYS A 273 -10.78 2.83 3.19
C LYS A 273 -11.50 3.02 1.84
N ARG A 274 -12.22 2.00 1.33
CA ARG A 274 -12.95 2.11 0.05
C ARG A 274 -14.09 3.13 0.12
N ILE A 275 -14.69 3.34 1.29
CA ILE A 275 -15.66 4.40 1.49
C ILE A 275 -15.00 5.78 1.37
N CYS A 276 -13.81 5.98 1.95
CA CYS A 276 -13.06 7.23 1.76
C CYS A 276 -12.73 7.49 0.27
N THR A 277 -12.45 6.43 -0.49
CA THR A 277 -12.18 6.56 -1.94
C THR A 277 -13.38 7.12 -2.71
N VAL A 278 -14.62 6.79 -2.29
CA VAL A 278 -15.82 7.38 -2.89
C VAL A 278 -15.86 8.91 -2.68
N ALA A 279 -15.50 9.37 -1.49
CA ALA A 279 -15.44 10.80 -1.21
C ALA A 279 -14.40 11.52 -2.06
N TRP A 280 -13.22 10.92 -2.27
CA TRP A 280 -12.18 11.48 -3.15
C TRP A 280 -12.61 11.53 -4.61
N MET A 281 -13.28 10.49 -5.11
CA MET A 281 -13.85 10.46 -6.46
C MET A 281 -14.92 11.55 -6.61
N LEU A 282 -15.88 11.65 -5.69
CA LEU A 282 -16.91 12.68 -5.76
C LEU A 282 -16.31 14.10 -5.69
N THR A 283 -15.27 14.31 -4.90
CA THR A 283 -14.52 15.58 -4.88
C THR A 283 -13.88 15.86 -6.26
N GLY A 284 -13.30 14.84 -6.91
CA GLY A 284 -12.76 14.98 -8.27
C GLY A 284 -13.84 15.29 -9.33
N LEU A 285 -15.03 14.68 -9.23
CA LEU A 285 -16.16 15.01 -10.11
C LEU A 285 -16.66 16.44 -9.88
N CYS A 286 -16.75 16.90 -8.62
CA CYS A 286 -17.07 18.30 -8.32
C CYS A 286 -16.03 19.25 -8.91
N ALA A 287 -14.74 18.86 -8.92
CA ALA A 287 -13.69 19.66 -9.52
C ALA A 287 -13.86 19.82 -11.06
N ILE A 288 -14.30 18.75 -11.75
CA ILE A 288 -14.65 18.84 -13.20
C ILE A 288 -15.72 19.93 -13.41
N ALA A 289 -16.79 19.89 -12.60
CA ALA A 289 -17.88 20.86 -12.71
C ALA A 289 -17.43 22.30 -12.34
N MET A 290 -16.63 22.46 -11.29
CA MET A 290 -16.20 23.76 -10.80
C MET A 290 -15.13 24.43 -11.69
N TYR A 291 -14.29 23.65 -12.33
CA TYR A 291 -13.16 24.14 -13.15
C TYR A 291 -13.36 23.92 -14.66
N ALA A 292 -14.59 23.69 -15.10
CA ALA A 292 -14.93 23.44 -16.51
C ALA A 292 -14.43 24.55 -17.48
N GLY A 293 -14.33 25.81 -17.01
CA GLY A 293 -13.81 26.94 -17.79
C GLY A 293 -12.32 27.25 -17.59
N THR A 294 -11.65 26.57 -16.66
CA THR A 294 -10.26 26.86 -16.29
C THR A 294 -9.53 25.55 -16.04
N GLN A 295 -8.99 24.95 -17.08
CA GLN A 295 -8.26 23.69 -16.91
C GLN A 295 -7.02 23.89 -16.01
N LEU A 296 -6.92 23.08 -14.97
CA LEU A 296 -5.73 23.02 -14.15
C LEU A 296 -4.65 22.26 -14.92
N GLU A 297 -3.51 22.91 -15.16
CA GLU A 297 -2.38 22.30 -15.89
C GLU A 297 -1.82 21.04 -15.18
N ASN A 298 -1.88 21.04 -13.85
CA ASN A 298 -1.41 19.93 -13.03
C ASN A 298 -2.55 19.36 -12.19
N ALA A 299 -3.03 18.18 -12.53
CA ALA A 299 -4.12 17.52 -11.84
C ALA A 299 -3.79 17.11 -10.39
N ASP A 300 -2.52 16.91 -10.04
CA ASP A 300 -2.11 16.61 -8.66
C ASP A 300 -2.47 17.77 -7.71
N LEU A 301 -2.69 18.99 -8.22
CA LEU A 301 -3.10 20.15 -7.41
C LEU A 301 -4.61 20.20 -7.12
N VAL A 302 -5.44 19.41 -7.83
CA VAL A 302 -6.91 19.50 -7.77
C VAL A 302 -7.43 19.39 -6.33
N TYR A 303 -7.00 18.40 -5.56
CA TYR A 303 -7.49 18.18 -4.21
C TYR A 303 -7.16 19.34 -3.25
N GLY A 304 -5.95 19.87 -3.34
CA GLY A 304 -5.52 21.04 -2.56
C GLY A 304 -6.18 22.34 -3.02
N GLN A 305 -6.38 22.52 -4.33
CA GLN A 305 -7.07 23.69 -4.90
C GLN A 305 -8.54 23.74 -4.45
N MET A 306 -9.23 22.60 -4.48
CA MET A 306 -10.61 22.50 -3.94
C MET A 306 -10.67 22.91 -2.47
N ALA A 307 -9.71 22.47 -1.64
CA ALA A 307 -9.61 22.88 -0.26
C ALA A 307 -9.41 24.38 -0.12
N ARG A 308 -8.50 24.96 -0.89
CA ARG A 308 -8.20 26.40 -0.91
C ARG A 308 -9.41 27.26 -1.29
N ASP A 309 -10.16 26.83 -2.29
CA ASP A 309 -11.27 27.63 -2.82
C ASP A 309 -12.54 27.54 -1.96
N LEU A 310 -12.74 26.43 -1.25
CA LEU A 310 -13.96 26.16 -0.50
C LEU A 310 -13.83 26.43 1.01
N LEU A 311 -12.79 25.91 1.66
CA LEU A 311 -12.73 25.88 3.13
C LEU A 311 -12.65 27.27 3.80
N PRO A 312 -11.90 28.28 3.28
CA PRO A 312 -11.85 29.61 3.90
C PRO A 312 -13.18 30.35 3.90
N ARG A 313 -14.07 30.02 2.95
CA ARG A 313 -15.40 30.65 2.86
C ARG A 313 -16.35 30.22 3.97
N ILE A 314 -16.01 29.12 4.67
CA ILE A 314 -16.87 28.54 5.71
C ILE A 314 -16.47 29.11 7.07
N THR A 315 -15.23 28.90 7.48
CA THR A 315 -14.71 29.44 8.74
C THR A 315 -13.17 29.47 8.73
N PRO A 316 -12.56 30.48 9.37
CA PRO A 316 -11.12 30.48 9.61
C PRO A 316 -10.68 29.25 10.42
N GLY A 317 -9.55 28.67 10.09
CA GLY A 317 -8.99 27.50 10.75
C GLY A 317 -9.28 26.17 10.03
N LEU A 318 -10.23 26.09 9.10
CA LEU A 318 -10.52 24.86 8.35
C LEU A 318 -9.38 24.44 7.40
N ILE A 319 -8.70 25.39 6.78
CA ILE A 319 -7.48 25.08 5.99
C ILE A 319 -6.39 24.55 6.91
N GLY A 320 -6.20 25.15 8.08
CA GLY A 320 -5.26 24.67 9.06
C GLY A 320 -5.55 23.24 9.50
N LEU A 321 -6.83 22.92 9.75
CA LEU A 321 -7.29 21.56 10.09
C LEU A 321 -7.08 20.58 8.93
N PHE A 322 -7.35 21.00 7.69
CA PHE A 322 -7.10 20.20 6.49
C PHE A 322 -5.60 19.87 6.33
N ILE A 323 -4.72 20.87 6.46
CA ILE A 323 -3.26 20.66 6.40
C ILE A 323 -2.79 19.78 7.57
N ALA A 324 -3.28 20.01 8.78
CA ALA A 324 -2.96 19.19 9.95
C ALA A 324 -3.37 17.72 9.72
N SER A 325 -4.54 17.48 9.13
CA SER A 325 -5.04 16.14 8.79
C SER A 325 -4.19 15.47 7.70
N MET A 326 -3.75 16.24 6.71
CA MET A 326 -2.84 15.76 5.67
C MET A 326 -1.47 15.40 6.27
N LEU A 327 -0.89 16.29 7.08
CA LEU A 327 0.38 16.02 7.78
C LEU A 327 0.26 14.78 8.67
N ALA A 328 -0.85 14.64 9.39
CA ALA A 328 -1.14 13.46 10.20
C ALA A 328 -1.05 12.17 9.39
N SER A 329 -1.72 12.15 8.24
CA SER A 329 -1.77 11.00 7.34
C SER A 329 -0.40 10.60 6.81
N VAL A 330 0.39 11.58 6.32
CA VAL A 330 1.74 11.32 5.77
C VAL A 330 2.70 10.87 6.85
N MET A 331 2.75 11.62 7.96
CA MET A 331 3.71 11.39 9.04
C MET A 331 3.53 10.00 9.65
N SER A 332 2.27 9.60 9.93
CA SER A 332 1.92 8.26 10.44
C SER A 332 2.48 7.13 9.59
N THR A 333 2.31 7.27 8.29
CA THR A 333 2.65 6.18 7.37
C THR A 333 4.12 6.19 7.01
N CYS A 334 4.71 7.36 6.70
CA CYS A 334 6.14 7.46 6.39
C CYS A 334 7.01 6.94 7.54
N ASP A 335 6.63 7.20 8.80
CA ASP A 335 7.34 6.66 9.97
C ASP A 335 7.28 5.13 10.01
N SER A 336 6.09 4.57 9.81
CA SER A 336 5.91 3.12 9.82
C SER A 336 6.69 2.46 8.68
N LEU A 337 6.61 3.00 7.46
CA LEU A 337 7.33 2.46 6.30
C LEU A 337 8.85 2.60 6.44
N MET A 338 9.32 3.72 6.98
CA MET A 338 10.74 3.95 7.25
C MET A 338 11.29 2.92 8.24
N VAL A 339 10.58 2.64 9.33
CA VAL A 339 10.98 1.64 10.33
C VAL A 339 11.01 0.25 9.72
N VAL A 340 9.97 -0.13 8.98
CA VAL A 340 9.91 -1.45 8.30
C VAL A 340 11.02 -1.60 7.26
N ALA A 341 11.27 -0.57 6.45
CA ALA A 341 12.32 -0.60 5.43
C ALA A 341 13.71 -0.70 6.05
N SER A 342 13.96 0.04 7.12
CA SER A 342 15.24 -0.03 7.83
C SER A 342 15.45 -1.37 8.53
N ALA A 343 14.39 -1.97 9.07
CA ALA A 343 14.43 -3.31 9.65
C ALA A 343 14.72 -4.38 8.60
N LEU A 344 14.04 -4.34 7.43
CA LEU A 344 14.32 -5.24 6.31
C LEU A 344 15.79 -5.14 5.86
N PHE A 345 16.29 -3.92 5.68
CA PHE A 345 17.68 -3.72 5.31
C PHE A 345 18.63 -4.22 6.40
N THR A 346 18.41 -3.83 7.65
CA THR A 346 19.34 -4.11 8.75
C THR A 346 19.33 -5.59 9.14
N GLU A 347 18.15 -6.19 9.36
CA GLU A 347 18.05 -7.56 9.87
C GLU A 347 18.16 -8.61 8.76
N ASN A 348 17.54 -8.36 7.59
CA ASN A 348 17.48 -9.37 6.54
C ASN A 348 18.60 -9.26 5.51
N LEU A 349 19.26 -8.10 5.37
CA LEU A 349 20.36 -7.90 4.45
C LEU A 349 21.69 -7.66 5.19
N TYR A 350 21.80 -6.59 5.97
CA TYR A 350 23.08 -6.17 6.58
C TYR A 350 23.61 -7.18 7.61
N ARG A 351 22.78 -7.57 8.58
CA ARG A 351 23.14 -8.50 9.66
C ARG A 351 23.48 -9.89 9.12
N LYS A 352 22.74 -10.37 8.09
CA LYS A 352 22.90 -11.73 7.56
C LYS A 352 24.06 -11.88 6.57
N PHE A 353 24.31 -10.84 5.76
CA PHE A 353 25.24 -10.95 4.63
C PHE A 353 26.47 -10.04 4.73
N LEU A 354 26.33 -8.82 5.28
CA LEU A 354 27.40 -7.82 5.24
C LEU A 354 28.24 -7.78 6.54
N ALA A 355 27.60 -7.87 7.69
CA ALA A 355 28.27 -7.77 8.98
C ALA A 355 27.62 -8.66 10.06
N PRO A 356 27.75 -9.99 9.97
CA PRO A 356 27.23 -10.90 10.98
C PRO A 356 28.00 -10.79 12.31
N GLY A 357 27.32 -11.09 13.44
CA GLY A 357 27.95 -11.21 14.76
C GLY A 357 28.37 -9.88 15.41
N ARG A 358 27.87 -8.74 14.96
CA ARG A 358 28.09 -7.45 15.62
C ARG A 358 27.14 -7.27 16.83
N PRO A 359 27.49 -6.46 17.80
CA PRO A 359 26.63 -6.17 18.94
C PRO A 359 25.33 -5.42 18.53
N ASP A 360 24.26 -5.60 19.29
CA ASP A 360 22.95 -5.01 18.97
C ASP A 360 22.96 -3.49 18.85
N GLY A 361 23.81 -2.79 19.60
CA GLY A 361 23.99 -1.34 19.47
C GLY A 361 24.50 -0.92 18.08
N HIS A 362 25.34 -1.73 17.44
CA HIS A 362 25.80 -1.52 16.06
C HIS A 362 24.65 -1.62 15.07
N TYR A 363 23.81 -2.67 15.18
CA TYR A 363 22.65 -2.84 14.30
C TYR A 363 21.61 -1.75 14.50
N THR A 364 21.43 -1.27 15.73
CA THR A 364 20.55 -0.12 16.02
C THR A 364 21.05 1.15 15.32
N LEU A 365 22.35 1.41 15.34
CA LEU A 365 22.94 2.55 14.62
C LEU A 365 22.76 2.40 13.10
N VAL A 366 23.04 1.22 12.56
CA VAL A 366 22.85 0.93 11.13
C VAL A 366 21.39 1.11 10.73
N GLY A 367 20.43 0.65 11.53
CA GLY A 367 19.00 0.86 11.30
C GLY A 367 18.62 2.34 11.23
N ARG A 368 19.13 3.16 12.15
CA ARG A 368 18.90 4.62 12.11
C ARG A 368 19.48 5.28 10.87
N LEU A 369 20.70 4.92 10.50
CA LEU A 369 21.34 5.44 9.27
C LEU A 369 20.60 4.99 8.01
N ALA A 370 20.19 3.72 7.97
CA ALA A 370 19.39 3.18 6.88
C ALA A 370 18.04 3.89 6.75
N SER A 371 17.37 4.19 7.87
CA SER A 371 16.12 4.96 7.88
C SER A 371 16.29 6.31 7.19
N VAL A 372 17.31 7.06 7.56
CA VAL A 372 17.62 8.37 6.95
C VAL A 372 17.95 8.20 5.46
N ALA A 373 18.80 7.24 5.11
CA ALA A 373 19.20 7.00 3.72
C ALA A 373 18.00 6.64 2.84
N ILE A 374 17.10 5.75 3.30
CA ILE A 374 15.91 5.33 2.57
C ILE A 374 14.98 6.52 2.32
N VAL A 375 14.76 7.36 3.33
CA VAL A 375 13.92 8.56 3.19
C VAL A 375 14.54 9.56 2.22
N LEU A 376 15.85 9.79 2.28
CA LEU A 376 16.54 10.66 1.32
C LEU A 376 16.41 10.14 -0.12
N CYS A 377 16.55 8.83 -0.32
CA CYS A 377 16.29 8.23 -1.63
C CYS A 377 14.81 8.39 -2.06
N GLY A 378 13.86 8.28 -1.12
CA GLY A 378 12.45 8.55 -1.36
C GLY A 378 12.18 9.99 -1.81
N ILE A 379 12.86 10.99 -1.20
CA ILE A 379 12.79 12.40 -1.63
C ILE A 379 13.33 12.55 -3.07
N LEU A 380 14.49 11.99 -3.35
CA LEU A 380 15.07 12.05 -4.70
C LEU A 380 14.13 11.41 -5.73
N PHE A 381 13.48 10.30 -5.37
CA PHE A 381 12.46 9.70 -6.21
C PHE A 381 11.25 10.64 -6.39
N ALA A 382 10.73 11.25 -5.32
CA ALA A 382 9.62 12.19 -5.37
C ALA A 382 9.89 13.40 -6.28
N PHE A 383 11.10 13.93 -6.27
CA PHE A 383 11.50 15.07 -7.12
C PHE A 383 11.53 14.72 -8.62
N ASN A 384 11.80 13.45 -8.94
CA ASN A 384 11.85 12.96 -10.32
C ASN A 384 10.52 12.38 -10.82
N LEU A 385 9.50 12.26 -9.96
CA LEU A 385 8.18 11.82 -10.36
C LEU A 385 7.46 12.91 -11.17
N GLN A 386 6.87 12.50 -12.29
CA GLN A 386 6.04 13.38 -13.11
C GLN A 386 4.71 13.70 -12.42
N SER A 387 4.04 12.67 -11.88
CA SER A 387 2.77 12.79 -11.17
C SER A 387 2.65 11.75 -10.05
N VAL A 388 1.72 11.97 -9.13
CA VAL A 388 1.38 10.99 -8.07
C VAL A 388 0.81 9.72 -8.68
N VAL A 389 0.02 9.84 -9.74
CA VAL A 389 -0.57 8.70 -10.48
C VAL A 389 0.53 7.80 -11.05
N ALA A 390 1.52 8.36 -11.75
CA ALA A 390 2.65 7.60 -12.29
C ALA A 390 3.46 6.90 -11.18
N GLY A 391 3.64 7.56 -10.04
CA GLY A 391 4.29 6.96 -8.88
C GLY A 391 3.54 5.75 -8.31
N LEU A 392 2.21 5.83 -8.25
CA LEU A 392 1.37 4.71 -7.82
C LEU A 392 1.47 3.51 -8.78
N GLU A 393 1.50 3.75 -10.08
CA GLU A 393 1.64 2.68 -11.08
C GLU A 393 2.98 1.93 -10.91
N ILE A 394 4.08 2.67 -10.69
CA ILE A 394 5.38 2.08 -10.34
C ILE A 394 5.29 1.25 -9.05
N PHE A 395 4.63 1.78 -8.01
CA PHE A 395 4.43 1.06 -6.75
C PHE A 395 3.66 -0.25 -6.95
N TRP A 396 2.59 -0.26 -7.75
CA TRP A 396 1.82 -1.47 -8.05
C TRP A 396 2.63 -2.52 -8.80
N GLN A 397 3.44 -2.09 -9.75
CA GLN A 397 4.30 -2.96 -10.54
C GLN A 397 5.35 -3.62 -9.64
N LEU A 398 6.05 -2.84 -8.81
CA LEU A 398 7.08 -3.36 -7.91
C LEU A 398 6.52 -4.32 -6.86
N SER A 399 5.32 -4.06 -6.34
CA SER A 399 4.69 -4.91 -5.33
C SER A 399 4.47 -6.34 -5.81
N ALA A 400 4.19 -6.55 -7.09
CA ALA A 400 3.90 -7.85 -7.67
C ALA A 400 5.14 -8.70 -7.98
N MET A 401 6.35 -8.11 -8.02
CA MET A 401 7.56 -8.80 -8.50
C MET A 401 7.89 -10.09 -7.74
N MET A 402 7.71 -10.13 -6.43
CA MET A 402 7.93 -11.33 -5.63
C MET A 402 6.62 -12.05 -5.22
N GLY A 403 5.47 -11.47 -5.56
CA GLY A 403 4.17 -12.04 -5.22
C GLY A 403 3.95 -13.42 -5.82
N ILE A 404 4.40 -13.63 -7.06
CA ILE A 404 4.32 -14.95 -7.73
C ILE A 404 5.08 -16.01 -6.92
N ALA A 405 6.30 -15.71 -6.48
CA ALA A 405 7.11 -16.63 -5.68
C ALA A 405 6.45 -16.92 -4.32
N PHE A 406 5.78 -15.93 -3.71
CA PHE A 406 5.03 -16.12 -2.48
C PHE A 406 3.84 -17.07 -2.69
N TRP A 407 2.94 -16.76 -3.64
CA TRP A 407 1.74 -17.56 -3.91
C TRP A 407 2.06 -18.97 -4.34
N VAL A 408 2.99 -19.14 -5.27
CA VAL A 408 3.41 -20.46 -5.74
C VAL A 408 4.05 -21.25 -4.60
N GLY A 409 4.92 -20.61 -3.81
CA GLY A 409 5.57 -21.25 -2.66
C GLY A 409 4.62 -21.61 -1.52
N LEU A 410 3.49 -20.89 -1.38
CA LEU A 410 2.48 -21.18 -0.36
C LEU A 410 1.69 -22.45 -0.67
N PHE A 411 1.45 -22.72 -1.96
CA PHE A 411 0.55 -23.81 -2.38
C PHE A 411 1.23 -24.93 -3.17
N TRP A 412 2.44 -24.74 -3.66
CA TRP A 412 3.15 -25.72 -4.47
C TRP A 412 4.53 -26.06 -3.89
N ARG A 413 4.65 -27.26 -3.32
CA ARG A 413 5.87 -27.75 -2.65
C ARG A 413 7.05 -27.84 -3.61
N ARG A 414 6.79 -28.07 -4.90
CA ARG A 414 7.82 -28.27 -5.93
C ARG A 414 8.58 -26.98 -6.29
N ALA A 415 8.09 -25.79 -5.95
CA ALA A 415 8.78 -24.53 -6.16
C ALA A 415 10.16 -24.52 -5.48
N THR A 416 11.20 -24.12 -6.21
CA THR A 416 12.61 -24.18 -5.77
C THR A 416 13.21 -22.79 -5.56
N VAL A 417 14.36 -22.75 -4.91
CA VAL A 417 15.17 -21.52 -4.72
C VAL A 417 15.50 -20.87 -6.06
N ALA A 418 16.02 -21.68 -7.00
CA ALA A 418 16.36 -21.20 -8.34
C ALA A 418 15.13 -20.71 -9.11
N GLY A 419 13.97 -21.39 -8.94
CA GLY A 419 12.70 -20.97 -9.53
C GLY A 419 12.23 -19.62 -8.99
N ALA A 420 12.31 -19.38 -7.68
CA ALA A 420 11.96 -18.09 -7.07
C ALA A 420 12.85 -16.95 -7.59
N TRP A 421 14.16 -17.16 -7.70
CA TRP A 421 15.09 -16.21 -8.32
C TRP A 421 14.73 -15.94 -9.78
N ALA A 422 14.58 -17.00 -10.58
CA ALA A 422 14.28 -16.89 -12.02
C ALA A 422 12.96 -16.15 -12.26
N GLY A 423 11.91 -16.49 -11.51
CA GLY A 423 10.61 -15.82 -11.61
C GLY A 423 10.69 -14.32 -11.29
N THR A 424 11.35 -13.96 -10.19
CA THR A 424 11.50 -12.54 -9.79
C THR A 424 12.34 -11.76 -10.80
N LEU A 425 13.47 -12.32 -11.22
CA LEU A 425 14.35 -11.65 -12.19
C LEU A 425 13.71 -11.54 -13.58
N ALA A 426 12.97 -12.55 -14.03
CA ALA A 426 12.25 -12.50 -15.29
C ALA A 426 11.15 -11.43 -15.27
N SER A 427 10.35 -11.36 -14.19
CA SER A 427 9.35 -10.29 -14.03
C SER A 427 10.01 -8.92 -14.08
N PHE A 428 11.10 -8.73 -13.34
CA PHE A 428 11.79 -7.44 -13.26
C PHE A 428 12.46 -7.07 -14.61
N ALA A 429 13.06 -8.03 -15.30
CA ALA A 429 13.64 -7.82 -16.62
C ALA A 429 12.60 -7.38 -17.65
N VAL A 430 11.41 -8.03 -17.65
CA VAL A 430 10.32 -7.65 -18.55
C VAL A 430 9.76 -6.28 -18.18
N LEU A 431 9.62 -5.94 -16.89
CA LEU A 431 9.19 -4.62 -16.45
C LEU A 431 10.15 -3.53 -16.95
N ILE A 432 11.46 -3.71 -16.78
CA ILE A 432 12.46 -2.76 -17.27
C ILE A 432 12.45 -2.69 -18.80
N PHE A 433 12.39 -3.83 -19.48
CA PHE A 433 12.40 -3.90 -20.94
C PHE A 433 11.19 -3.18 -21.55
N THR A 434 9.99 -3.36 -20.97
CA THR A 434 8.73 -2.75 -21.46
C THR A 434 8.51 -1.32 -20.93
N GLY A 435 9.43 -0.79 -20.13
CA GLY A 435 9.35 0.55 -19.57
C GLY A 435 10.17 1.58 -20.34
N ARG A 436 10.27 2.75 -19.73
CA ARG A 436 11.12 3.87 -20.15
C ARG A 436 12.12 4.18 -19.05
N ILE A 437 13.41 4.26 -19.40
CA ILE A 437 14.47 4.57 -18.45
C ILE A 437 14.95 6.00 -18.74
N VAL A 438 14.91 6.85 -17.71
CA VAL A 438 15.31 8.26 -17.82
C VAL A 438 16.32 8.59 -16.71
N PHE A 439 17.46 9.16 -17.08
CA PHE A 439 18.48 9.65 -16.16
C PHE A 439 18.84 11.10 -16.50
N GLY A 440 18.44 12.06 -15.67
CA GLY A 440 18.84 13.45 -15.84
C GLY A 440 18.51 14.06 -17.22
N GLY A 441 17.37 13.65 -17.81
CA GLY A 441 16.95 14.07 -19.16
C GLY A 441 17.50 13.19 -20.30
N TRP A 442 18.47 12.31 -20.03
CA TRP A 442 18.92 11.30 -20.98
C TRP A 442 18.03 10.06 -20.93
N VAL A 443 17.58 9.57 -22.10
CA VAL A 443 16.69 8.41 -22.23
C VAL A 443 17.43 7.27 -22.92
N PRO A 444 18.18 6.43 -22.18
CA PRO A 444 18.94 5.32 -22.77
C PRO A 444 18.04 4.22 -23.34
N TRP A 445 16.83 4.06 -22.80
CA TRP A 445 15.87 3.06 -23.23
C TRP A 445 14.45 3.62 -23.21
N ASP A 446 13.73 3.41 -24.29
CA ASP A 446 12.31 3.68 -24.42
C ASP A 446 11.68 2.58 -25.29
N PHE A 447 10.89 1.70 -24.65
CA PHE A 447 10.22 0.61 -25.34
C PHE A 447 9.21 1.12 -26.36
N ASN A 448 8.41 2.14 -25.99
CA ASN A 448 7.37 2.66 -26.85
C ASN A 448 7.94 3.28 -28.11
N ALA A 449 9.00 4.07 -27.99
CA ALA A 449 9.68 4.68 -29.13
C ALA A 449 10.23 3.65 -30.14
N ARG A 450 10.56 2.44 -29.66
CA ARG A 450 11.18 1.38 -30.51
C ARG A 450 10.18 0.38 -31.06
N PHE A 451 9.18 0.01 -30.28
CA PHE A 451 8.33 -1.16 -30.55
C PHE A 451 6.83 -0.86 -30.67
N ALA A 452 6.33 0.31 -30.22
CA ALA A 452 4.89 0.60 -30.24
C ALA A 452 4.29 0.45 -31.66
N SER A 453 5.01 0.90 -32.69
CA SER A 453 4.53 0.75 -34.09
C SER A 453 4.39 -0.69 -34.57
N SER A 454 5.05 -1.64 -33.91
CA SER A 454 5.01 -3.07 -34.25
C SER A 454 3.99 -3.86 -33.44
N LEU A 455 3.38 -3.23 -32.42
CA LEU A 455 2.39 -3.86 -31.57
C LEU A 455 0.98 -3.77 -32.19
N PRO A 456 0.12 -4.77 -31.92
CA PRO A 456 -1.29 -4.69 -32.26
C PRO A 456 -1.96 -3.50 -31.57
N VAL A 457 -2.87 -2.82 -32.27
CA VAL A 457 -3.56 -1.61 -31.77
C VAL A 457 -4.26 -1.83 -30.42
N PHE A 458 -4.81 -3.01 -30.18
CA PHE A 458 -5.48 -3.34 -28.90
C PHE A 458 -4.52 -3.44 -27.70
N MET A 459 -3.21 -3.49 -27.94
CA MET A 459 -2.17 -3.44 -26.88
C MET A 459 -1.69 -2.01 -26.60
N LEU A 460 -2.17 -1.04 -27.33
CA LEU A 460 -1.74 0.35 -27.22
C LEU A 460 -2.85 1.22 -26.63
N TRP A 461 -2.45 2.20 -25.84
CA TRP A 461 -3.27 3.32 -25.42
C TRP A 461 -2.44 4.60 -25.59
N ASP A 462 -3.01 5.60 -26.24
CA ASP A 462 -2.34 6.87 -26.57
C ASP A 462 -0.94 6.72 -27.21
N GLY A 463 -0.80 5.71 -28.08
CA GLY A 463 0.46 5.39 -28.77
C GLY A 463 1.52 4.68 -27.91
N GLU A 464 1.23 4.38 -26.66
CA GLU A 464 2.12 3.67 -25.74
C GLU A 464 1.57 2.27 -25.39
N LEU A 465 2.44 1.39 -24.91
CA LEU A 465 2.03 0.08 -24.40
C LEU A 465 1.06 0.27 -23.22
N TYR A 466 -0.15 -0.24 -23.39
CA TYR A 466 -1.21 -0.13 -22.39
C TYR A 466 -0.84 -0.89 -21.12
N LEU A 467 -0.89 -0.20 -19.96
CA LEU A 467 -0.44 -0.69 -18.66
C LEU A 467 -0.88 -2.13 -18.32
N PRO A 468 -2.14 -2.56 -18.54
CA PRO A 468 -2.54 -3.95 -18.30
C PRO A 468 -1.71 -4.98 -19.08
N TRP A 469 -1.36 -4.71 -20.33
CA TRP A 469 -0.52 -5.64 -21.10
C TRP A 469 0.90 -5.73 -20.53
N GLN A 470 1.47 -4.61 -20.11
CA GLN A 470 2.75 -4.62 -19.41
C GLN A 470 2.70 -5.51 -18.15
N MET A 471 1.62 -5.38 -17.36
CA MET A 471 1.40 -6.22 -16.17
C MET A 471 1.27 -7.70 -16.52
N ILE A 472 0.51 -8.04 -17.54
CA ILE A 472 0.38 -9.42 -18.03
C ILE A 472 1.74 -9.98 -18.44
N PHE A 473 2.54 -9.21 -19.17
CA PHE A 473 3.84 -9.68 -19.67
C PHE A 473 4.79 -10.01 -18.53
N TYR A 474 4.97 -9.13 -17.53
CA TYR A 474 5.88 -9.45 -16.44
C TYR A 474 5.34 -10.53 -15.50
N LEU A 475 4.03 -10.57 -15.25
CA LEU A 475 3.43 -11.63 -14.43
C LEU A 475 3.55 -13.01 -15.12
N ALA A 476 3.24 -13.08 -16.41
CA ALA A 476 3.36 -14.32 -17.17
C ALA A 476 4.82 -14.78 -17.27
N ALA A 477 5.73 -13.88 -17.60
CA ALA A 477 7.16 -14.21 -17.68
C ALA A 477 7.70 -14.72 -16.34
N GLY A 478 7.34 -14.07 -15.23
CA GLY A 478 7.72 -14.48 -13.90
C GLY A 478 7.16 -15.84 -13.51
N PHE A 479 5.87 -16.08 -13.78
CA PHE A 479 5.24 -17.36 -13.48
C PHE A 479 5.84 -18.51 -14.31
N VAL A 480 5.99 -18.32 -15.61
CA VAL A 480 6.59 -19.32 -16.52
C VAL A 480 8.02 -19.63 -16.12
N ALA A 481 8.85 -18.60 -15.88
CA ALA A 481 10.24 -18.79 -15.47
C ALA A 481 10.32 -19.53 -14.11
N LEU A 482 9.49 -19.16 -13.12
CA LEU A 482 9.45 -19.84 -11.83
C LEU A 482 9.10 -21.33 -12.00
N VAL A 483 8.06 -21.63 -12.75
CA VAL A 483 7.59 -23.02 -12.93
C VAL A 483 8.63 -23.85 -13.69
N LEU A 484 9.10 -23.37 -14.83
CA LEU A 484 10.06 -24.12 -15.66
C LEU A 484 11.36 -24.38 -14.90
N VAL A 485 11.94 -23.35 -14.28
CA VAL A 485 13.20 -23.50 -13.53
C VAL A 485 12.98 -24.38 -12.30
N SER A 486 11.83 -24.29 -11.63
CA SER A 486 11.52 -25.19 -10.52
C SER A 486 11.44 -26.64 -10.96
N LEU A 487 10.88 -26.94 -12.13
CA LEU A 487 10.81 -28.31 -12.65
C LEU A 487 12.19 -28.88 -13.02
N LEU A 488 13.12 -28.03 -13.42
CA LEU A 488 14.47 -28.40 -13.87
C LEU A 488 15.52 -28.45 -12.74
N THR A 489 15.20 -27.94 -11.54
CA THR A 489 16.16 -27.83 -10.43
C THR A 489 15.84 -28.76 -9.27
N PRO A 490 16.80 -29.11 -8.39
CA PRO A 490 16.56 -29.98 -7.24
C PRO A 490 15.48 -29.44 -6.30
N ARG A 491 14.72 -30.34 -5.70
CA ARG A 491 13.67 -30.01 -4.71
C ARG A 491 14.27 -29.39 -3.44
N VAL A 492 13.51 -28.55 -2.77
CA VAL A 492 13.82 -28.10 -1.42
C VAL A 492 13.67 -29.28 -0.45
N GLU A 493 14.45 -29.33 0.61
CA GLU A 493 14.44 -30.42 1.60
C GLU A 493 13.06 -30.64 2.19
N ALA A 494 12.62 -31.91 2.25
CA ALA A 494 11.29 -32.27 2.70
C ALA A 494 11.03 -31.82 4.15
N ASN A 495 12.01 -32.01 5.06
CA ASN A 495 11.88 -31.64 6.47
C ASN A 495 11.61 -30.15 6.69
N GLN A 496 12.24 -29.28 5.88
CA GLN A 496 12.02 -27.83 5.90
C GLN A 496 10.57 -27.48 5.50
N LEU A 497 10.10 -28.10 4.41
CA LEU A 497 8.74 -27.89 3.91
C LEU A 497 7.69 -28.47 4.85
N ASP A 498 7.94 -29.64 5.45
CA ASP A 498 7.00 -30.27 6.39
C ASP A 498 6.75 -29.42 7.62
N ARG A 499 7.79 -28.78 8.17
CA ARG A 499 7.65 -27.82 9.29
C ARG A 499 6.80 -26.63 8.89
N LEU A 500 7.09 -26.02 7.74
CA LEU A 500 6.33 -24.87 7.24
C LEU A 500 4.86 -25.22 7.07
N TYR A 501 4.56 -26.29 6.32
CA TYR A 501 3.17 -26.64 6.02
C TYR A 501 2.42 -27.21 7.24
N ALA A 502 3.12 -27.82 8.21
CA ALA A 502 2.55 -28.17 9.50
C ALA A 502 2.04 -26.92 10.24
N CYS A 503 2.82 -25.84 10.30
CA CYS A 503 2.38 -24.58 10.88
C CYS A 503 1.19 -23.98 10.11
N LEU A 504 1.25 -23.95 8.78
CA LEU A 504 0.19 -23.38 7.95
C LEU A 504 -1.15 -24.12 8.06
N ARG A 505 -1.12 -25.43 8.36
CA ARG A 505 -2.33 -26.26 8.54
C ARG A 505 -2.92 -26.18 9.94
N THR A 506 -2.12 -25.79 10.95
CA THR A 506 -2.53 -25.82 12.35
C THR A 506 -3.14 -24.48 12.76
N PRO A 507 -4.45 -24.41 13.03
CA PRO A 507 -5.10 -23.21 13.53
C PRO A 507 -4.54 -22.77 14.88
N ILE A 508 -4.56 -21.46 15.14
CA ILE A 508 -4.10 -20.87 16.39
C ILE A 508 -5.24 -20.80 17.41
N GLY A 509 -4.98 -21.33 18.61
CA GLY A 509 -5.89 -21.20 19.75
C GLY A 509 -5.87 -19.79 20.39
N PRO A 510 -6.91 -19.42 21.16
CA PRO A 510 -7.01 -18.11 21.80
C PRO A 510 -5.95 -17.85 22.87
N ASP A 511 -5.45 -18.90 23.53
CA ASP A 511 -4.48 -18.84 24.63
C ASP A 511 -3.21 -19.65 24.30
N GLU A 512 -2.83 -19.65 23.01
CA GLU A 512 -1.64 -20.35 22.56
C GLU A 512 -0.37 -19.73 23.16
N PRO A 513 0.54 -20.57 23.74
CA PRO A 513 1.83 -20.09 24.23
C PRO A 513 2.66 -19.47 23.10
N GLU A 514 3.52 -18.53 23.44
CA GLU A 514 4.46 -17.98 22.48
C GLU A 514 5.35 -19.10 21.92
N ALA A 515 5.44 -19.18 20.61
CA ALA A 515 6.29 -20.11 19.90
C ALA A 515 7.23 -19.35 18.96
N GLU A 516 8.37 -19.95 18.67
CA GLU A 516 9.30 -19.42 17.67
C GLU A 516 8.63 -19.37 16.27
N PRO A 517 9.05 -18.45 15.41
CA PRO A 517 8.56 -18.40 14.04
C PRO A 517 8.63 -19.76 13.34
N PHE A 518 7.55 -20.11 12.65
CA PHE A 518 7.40 -21.38 11.90
C PHE A 518 7.59 -22.66 12.73
N THR A 519 7.31 -22.59 14.03
CA THR A 519 7.26 -23.76 14.92
C THR A 519 5.88 -23.89 15.54
N LEU A 520 5.52 -25.12 15.90
CA LEU A 520 4.33 -25.37 16.72
C LEU A 520 4.71 -25.29 18.19
N PRO A 521 3.83 -24.77 19.07
CA PRO A 521 4.05 -24.79 20.50
C PRO A 521 4.20 -26.24 21.05
N PRO A 522 4.91 -26.42 22.16
CA PRO A 522 5.01 -27.73 22.79
C PRO A 522 3.62 -28.34 23.08
N GLY A 523 3.42 -29.59 22.70
CA GLY A 523 2.16 -30.34 22.91
C GLY A 523 1.07 -30.07 21.86
N VAL A 524 1.32 -29.23 20.86
CA VAL A 524 0.40 -29.01 19.75
C VAL A 524 0.77 -29.94 18.59
N GLU A 525 -0.13 -30.84 18.23
CA GLU A 525 0.04 -31.70 17.06
C GLU A 525 -0.26 -30.96 15.75
N PRO A 526 0.46 -31.30 14.65
CA PRO A 526 0.18 -30.75 13.34
C PRO A 526 -1.25 -31.04 12.89
N GLY A 527 -1.96 -30.02 12.42
CA GLY A 527 -3.29 -30.18 11.85
C GLY A 527 -3.28 -31.15 10.65
N PRO A 528 -4.39 -31.88 10.40
CA PRO A 528 -4.48 -32.83 9.30
C PRO A 528 -4.32 -32.15 7.94
N ARG A 529 -3.72 -32.87 6.98
CA ARG A 529 -3.64 -32.42 5.59
C ARG A 529 -5.02 -32.54 4.93
N ASN A 530 -5.79 -31.47 5.00
CA ASN A 530 -7.11 -31.39 4.34
C ASN A 530 -6.99 -30.57 3.04
N ALA A 531 -6.35 -31.15 2.04
CA ALA A 531 -6.09 -30.48 0.76
C ALA A 531 -7.29 -30.59 -0.19
N LEU A 532 -7.49 -29.55 -1.00
CA LEU A 532 -8.50 -29.50 -2.07
C LEU A 532 -8.13 -30.46 -3.21
N ILE A 533 -6.82 -30.56 -3.51
CA ILE A 533 -6.25 -31.44 -4.53
C ILE A 533 -5.43 -32.51 -3.79
N ASP A 534 -5.78 -33.76 -4.02
CA ASP A 534 -5.07 -34.91 -3.45
C ASP A 534 -3.81 -35.23 -4.27
N HIS A 535 -2.80 -34.41 -4.11
CA HIS A 535 -1.49 -34.58 -4.74
C HIS A 535 -0.39 -34.16 -3.77
N PRO A 536 0.72 -34.90 -3.64
CA PRO A 536 1.76 -34.63 -2.63
C PRO A 536 2.40 -33.24 -2.74
N ASP A 537 2.45 -32.66 -3.93
CA ASP A 537 3.08 -31.38 -4.17
C ASP A 537 2.14 -30.17 -3.95
N PHE A 538 0.82 -30.36 -3.77
CA PHE A 538 -0.10 -29.24 -3.58
C PHE A 538 -0.61 -29.14 -2.14
N GLU A 539 -0.55 -27.97 -1.56
CA GLU A 539 -0.97 -27.64 -0.20
C GLU A 539 -2.11 -26.60 -0.18
N ILE A 540 -3.07 -26.74 -1.09
CA ILE A 540 -4.24 -25.87 -1.16
C ILE A 540 -5.27 -26.41 -0.15
N PRO A 541 -5.53 -25.74 1.00
CA PRO A 541 -6.45 -26.26 2.00
C PRO A 541 -7.90 -26.13 1.55
N ARG A 542 -8.74 -27.07 1.94
CA ARG A 542 -10.19 -26.92 1.84
C ARG A 542 -10.66 -25.82 2.75
N PRO A 543 -11.46 -24.84 2.25
CA PRO A 543 -11.93 -23.75 3.07
C PRO A 543 -12.87 -24.24 4.18
N SER A 544 -12.67 -23.74 5.42
CA SER A 544 -13.61 -23.94 6.50
C SER A 544 -14.92 -23.20 6.25
N LYS A 545 -16.00 -23.56 6.97
CA LYS A 545 -17.28 -22.83 6.88
C LYS A 545 -17.10 -21.32 7.12
N VAL A 546 -16.28 -20.94 8.12
CA VAL A 546 -15.97 -19.55 8.42
C VAL A 546 -15.25 -18.88 7.24
N ALA A 547 -14.30 -19.57 6.61
CA ALA A 547 -13.59 -19.06 5.45
C ALA A 547 -14.54 -18.86 4.26
N ALA A 548 -15.40 -19.84 3.95
CA ALA A 548 -16.35 -19.78 2.85
C ALA A 548 -17.41 -18.68 3.05
N VAL A 549 -18.05 -18.66 4.23
CA VAL A 549 -19.09 -17.66 4.54
C VAL A 549 -18.52 -16.24 4.51
N GLY A 550 -17.37 -16.01 5.12
CA GLY A 550 -16.76 -14.68 5.11
C GLY A 550 -16.26 -14.24 3.73
N PHE A 551 -15.79 -15.19 2.91
CA PHE A 551 -15.43 -14.91 1.52
C PHE A 551 -16.64 -14.46 0.68
N LEU A 552 -17.77 -15.17 0.80
CA LEU A 552 -19.01 -14.78 0.12
C LEU A 552 -19.57 -13.47 0.66
N ALA A 553 -19.52 -13.26 1.99
CA ALA A 553 -19.93 -11.99 2.60
C ALA A 553 -19.07 -10.81 2.13
N ALA A 554 -17.76 -11.00 1.98
CA ALA A 554 -16.88 -9.98 1.45
C ALA A 554 -17.19 -9.67 -0.03
N TRP A 555 -17.51 -10.66 -0.86
CA TRP A 555 -17.98 -10.44 -2.23
C TRP A 555 -19.32 -9.70 -2.29
N ALA A 556 -20.26 -10.02 -1.38
CA ALA A 556 -21.49 -9.26 -1.25
C ALA A 556 -21.20 -7.79 -0.87
N GLY A 557 -20.25 -7.54 0.03
CA GLY A 557 -19.77 -6.20 0.36
C GLY A 557 -19.19 -5.45 -0.83
N VAL A 558 -18.41 -6.12 -1.68
CA VAL A 558 -17.88 -5.56 -2.95
C VAL A 558 -19.03 -5.15 -3.87
N ALA A 559 -19.98 -6.05 -4.10
CA ALA A 559 -21.13 -5.79 -4.96
C ALA A 559 -22.01 -4.64 -4.44
N LEU A 560 -22.26 -4.61 -3.13
CA LEU A 560 -22.99 -3.53 -2.48
C LEU A 560 -22.30 -2.17 -2.64
N LEU A 561 -20.99 -2.12 -2.47
CA LEU A 561 -20.23 -0.88 -2.58
C LEU A 561 -20.22 -0.35 -4.02
N ILE A 562 -20.01 -1.23 -5.01
CA ILE A 562 -20.08 -0.87 -6.43
C ILE A 562 -21.49 -0.41 -6.80
N GLY A 563 -22.52 -1.16 -6.37
CA GLY A 563 -23.92 -0.82 -6.62
C GLY A 563 -24.33 0.52 -5.97
N ALA A 564 -23.86 0.79 -4.75
CA ALA A 564 -24.09 2.07 -4.08
C ALA A 564 -23.48 3.24 -4.85
N VAL A 565 -22.24 3.11 -5.31
CA VAL A 565 -21.59 4.16 -6.11
C VAL A 565 -22.30 4.34 -7.45
N TYR A 566 -22.63 3.25 -8.12
CA TYR A 566 -23.42 3.32 -9.37
C TYR A 566 -24.74 4.07 -9.17
N TRP A 567 -25.45 3.81 -8.07
CA TRP A 567 -26.69 4.51 -7.73
C TRP A 567 -26.45 6.00 -7.39
N ILE A 568 -25.35 6.33 -6.71
CA ILE A 568 -25.00 7.71 -6.34
C ILE A 568 -24.70 8.55 -7.58
N ILE A 569 -23.95 8.02 -8.56
CA ILE A 569 -23.52 8.78 -9.74
C ILE A 569 -24.50 8.66 -10.93
N GLY A 570 -25.26 7.60 -11.06
CA GLY A 570 -26.31 7.39 -12.09
C GLY A 570 -27.62 7.99 -11.64
#